data_de7dddbf9360bee8921b362a82fa3627
#
_entry.id   de7dddbf9360bee8921b362a82fa3627
#
_cell.length_a   1.000
_cell.length_b   1.000
_cell.length_c   1.000
_cell.angle_alpha   90.00
_cell.angle_beta   90.00
_cell.angle_gamma   90.00
#
_symmetry.space_group_name_H-M   'P 1'
#
loop_
_entity.id
_entity.type
_entity.pdbx_description
1 polymer ?
#
loop_
_entity_poly.entity_id
_entity_poly.type
_entity_poly.pdbx_seq_one_letter_code
_entity_poly.pdbx_strand_id
1 'polypeptide(L)'
;ENILPHYWSEVKWKKQSLDKSVTKGFETLAKQKIADKCFRESFLILPICKYLEKIVSKNCPDKAVNVLYQGIDESDWFSQKGLELKHPCVGLLQGAEIWEKAKEMLILPKIMEKMPDVNFYWVGDGPYRDKILPALEKFDNFHWLGHLKYPDEVRQFFSEIDIYALVSGIDMSPHTL
;
A
#
# COMPACT_ATOMS: atom_id res chain seq x y z
N GLU A 1 -6.11 -7.84 -3.72
CA GLU A 1 -6.85 -6.96 -2.80
C GLU A 1 -6.98 -7.66 -1.45
N ASN A 2 -6.49 -7.01 -0.40
CA ASN A 2 -6.60 -7.53 0.98
C ASN A 2 -8.05 -7.41 1.46
N ILE A 3 -8.90 -8.35 1.07
CA ILE A 3 -10.30 -8.42 1.48
C ILE A 3 -10.42 -8.73 2.99
N LEU A 4 -9.45 -9.43 3.55
CA LEU A 4 -9.46 -9.92 4.93
C LEU A 4 -9.64 -8.88 6.03
N PRO A 5 -8.90 -7.76 6.08
CA PRO A 5 -9.10 -6.76 7.12
C PRO A 5 -10.43 -6.03 7.01
N HIS A 6 -10.96 -5.90 5.78
CA HIS A 6 -12.27 -5.32 5.52
C HIS A 6 -13.39 -6.32 5.77
N TYR A 7 -13.13 -7.59 5.56
CA TYR A 7 -14.05 -8.68 5.72
C TYR A 7 -14.38 -8.94 7.19
N TRP A 8 -13.37 -8.95 8.06
CA TRP A 8 -13.56 -9.23 9.48
C TRP A 8 -13.60 -7.99 10.39
N SER A 9 -13.50 -6.80 9.82
CA SER A 9 -13.76 -5.57 10.54
C SER A 9 -15.24 -5.27 10.50
N GLU A 10 -16.00 -5.74 11.49
CA GLU A 10 -17.46 -5.55 11.60
C GLU A 10 -17.91 -4.10 11.40
N VAL A 11 -17.15 -3.14 11.93
CA VAL A 11 -17.48 -1.72 11.85
C VAL A 11 -17.32 -1.17 10.42
N LYS A 12 -16.22 -1.52 9.74
CA LYS A 12 -15.98 -1.09 8.35
C LYS A 12 -16.94 -1.80 7.39
N TRP A 13 -17.24 -3.05 7.64
CA TRP A 13 -18.14 -3.82 6.79
C TRP A 13 -19.58 -3.29 6.83
N LYS A 14 -20.13 -3.04 8.02
CA LYS A 14 -21.47 -2.43 8.18
C LYS A 14 -21.54 -1.07 7.50
N LYS A 15 -20.51 -0.23 7.62
CA LYS A 15 -20.47 1.08 6.98
C LYS A 15 -20.41 0.96 5.45
N GLN A 16 -19.63 0.04 4.92
CA GLN A 16 -19.55 -0.18 3.46
C GLN A 16 -20.83 -0.74 2.87
N SER A 17 -21.58 -1.58 3.59
CA SER A 17 -22.84 -2.13 3.11
C SER A 17 -23.97 -1.10 3.11
N LEU A 18 -23.93 -0.11 3.99
CA LEU A 18 -24.93 0.96 4.08
C LEU A 18 -24.73 2.07 3.05
N ASP A 19 -23.47 2.34 2.66
CA ASP A 19 -23.14 3.44 1.75
C ASP A 19 -23.14 3.05 0.26
N LYS A 20 -23.40 1.79 -0.09
CA LYS A 20 -23.32 1.30 -1.47
C LYS A 20 -24.70 0.96 -2.04
N SER A 21 -24.84 1.18 -3.36
CA SER A 21 -26.04 0.75 -4.08
C SER A 21 -26.34 -0.74 -3.85
N VAL A 22 -27.62 -1.13 -3.96
CA VAL A 22 -28.09 -2.51 -3.72
C VAL A 22 -27.27 -3.55 -4.46
N THR A 23 -26.83 -3.27 -5.71
CA THR A 23 -25.99 -4.15 -6.53
C THR A 23 -24.62 -4.39 -5.90
N LYS A 24 -23.97 -3.36 -5.37
CA LYS A 24 -22.67 -3.50 -4.67
C LYS A 24 -22.82 -4.22 -3.33
N GLY A 25 -23.96 -4.11 -2.68
CA GLY A 25 -24.32 -4.88 -1.48
C GLY A 25 -24.35 -6.38 -1.77
N PHE A 26 -25.02 -6.79 -2.84
CA PHE A 26 -25.05 -8.20 -3.28
C PHE A 26 -23.67 -8.73 -3.67
N GLU A 27 -22.88 -7.94 -4.39
CA GLU A 27 -21.50 -8.31 -4.74
C GLU A 27 -20.65 -8.52 -3.47
N THR A 28 -20.77 -7.66 -2.49
CA THR A 28 -20.04 -7.79 -1.22
C THR A 28 -20.44 -9.05 -0.46
N LEU A 29 -21.74 -9.36 -0.41
CA LEU A 29 -22.26 -10.58 0.22
C LEU A 29 -21.80 -11.85 -0.52
N ALA A 30 -21.77 -11.82 -1.85
CA ALA A 30 -21.27 -12.93 -2.65
C ALA A 30 -19.78 -13.19 -2.40
N LYS A 31 -18.95 -12.14 -2.41
CA LYS A 31 -17.52 -12.22 -2.07
C LYS A 31 -17.30 -12.75 -0.67
N GLN A 32 -18.14 -12.36 0.28
CA GLN A 32 -18.10 -12.84 1.65
C GLN A 32 -18.36 -14.35 1.73
N LYS A 33 -19.43 -14.84 1.10
CA LYS A 33 -19.73 -16.27 1.07
C LYS A 33 -18.63 -17.12 0.43
N ILE A 34 -18.00 -16.59 -0.64
CA ILE A 34 -16.87 -17.23 -1.29
C ILE A 34 -15.68 -17.31 -0.33
N ALA A 35 -15.33 -16.20 0.32
CA ALA A 35 -14.26 -16.18 1.30
C ALA A 35 -14.51 -17.14 2.47
N ASP A 36 -15.71 -17.16 3.05
CA ASP A 36 -16.10 -18.11 4.09
C ASP A 36 -15.92 -19.56 3.66
N LYS A 37 -16.34 -19.88 2.44
CA LYS A 37 -16.16 -21.20 1.87
C LYS A 37 -14.67 -21.55 1.74
N CYS A 38 -13.87 -20.66 1.16
CA CYS A 38 -12.43 -20.85 1.02
C CYS A 38 -11.76 -21.13 2.37
N PHE A 39 -12.08 -20.33 3.40
CA PHE A 39 -11.50 -20.54 4.73
C PHE A 39 -11.94 -21.86 5.38
N ARG A 40 -13.21 -22.23 5.24
CA ARG A 40 -13.71 -23.50 5.79
C ARG A 40 -13.11 -24.74 5.09
N GLU A 41 -12.91 -24.67 3.78
CA GLU A 41 -12.41 -25.78 2.98
C GLU A 41 -10.88 -25.86 2.91
N SER A 42 -10.17 -24.78 3.30
CA SER A 42 -8.72 -24.76 3.31
C SER A 42 -8.14 -25.72 4.36
N PHE A 43 -7.14 -26.50 3.97
CA PHE A 43 -6.36 -27.32 4.88
C PHE A 43 -5.41 -26.48 5.73
N LEU A 44 -4.79 -25.46 5.11
CA LEU A 44 -3.83 -24.56 5.72
C LEU A 44 -4.10 -23.13 5.21
N ILE A 45 -3.98 -22.15 6.10
CA ILE A 45 -4.10 -20.75 5.74
C ILE A 45 -2.74 -20.06 5.99
N LEU A 46 -2.23 -19.37 4.96
CA LEU A 46 -0.92 -18.75 4.97
C LEU A 46 -1.05 -17.20 4.83
N PRO A 47 -1.32 -16.49 5.93
CA PRO A 47 -1.33 -15.03 5.89
C PRO A 47 0.07 -14.46 5.69
N ILE A 48 0.16 -13.33 4.99
CA ILE A 48 1.44 -12.69 4.62
C ILE A 48 2.12 -11.92 5.78
N CYS A 49 1.44 -11.75 6.92
CA CYS A 49 2.01 -11.10 8.10
C CYS A 49 1.32 -11.53 9.39
N LYS A 50 1.99 -11.28 10.52
CA LYS A 50 1.48 -11.58 11.86
C LYS A 50 0.17 -10.86 12.22
N TYR A 51 -0.07 -9.68 11.64
CA TYR A 51 -1.33 -8.98 11.85
C TYR A 51 -2.50 -9.77 11.26
N LEU A 52 -2.37 -10.24 10.03
CA LEU A 52 -3.38 -11.08 9.37
C LEU A 52 -3.51 -12.44 10.04
N GLU A 53 -2.40 -13.06 10.49
CA GLU A 53 -2.43 -14.31 11.26
C GLU A 53 -3.34 -14.19 12.48
N LYS A 54 -3.20 -13.13 13.27
CA LYS A 54 -4.04 -12.89 14.45
C LYS A 54 -5.53 -12.79 14.10
N ILE A 55 -5.85 -12.11 12.99
CA ILE A 55 -7.23 -11.98 12.51
C ILE A 55 -7.78 -13.33 12.08
N VAL A 56 -7.01 -14.08 11.27
CA VAL A 56 -7.40 -15.40 10.75
C VAL A 56 -7.61 -16.38 11.89
N SER A 57 -6.65 -16.51 12.80
CA SER A 57 -6.71 -17.45 13.92
C SER A 57 -7.91 -17.16 14.85
N LYS A 58 -8.26 -15.89 15.03
CA LYS A 58 -9.44 -15.51 15.81
C LYS A 58 -10.75 -15.95 15.15
N ASN A 59 -10.84 -15.88 13.82
CA ASN A 59 -12.07 -16.14 13.06
C ASN A 59 -12.16 -17.59 12.55
N CYS A 60 -11.04 -18.31 12.50
CA CYS A 60 -10.95 -19.70 12.06
C CYS A 60 -10.10 -20.51 13.07
N PRO A 61 -10.57 -20.67 14.33
CA PRO A 61 -9.77 -21.29 15.40
C PRO A 61 -9.42 -22.76 15.15
N ASP A 62 -10.21 -23.45 14.33
CA ASP A 62 -10.02 -24.88 14.01
C ASP A 62 -9.08 -25.11 12.81
N LYS A 63 -8.48 -24.02 12.28
CA LYS A 63 -7.60 -24.11 11.11
C LYS A 63 -6.13 -24.00 11.48
N ALA A 64 -5.30 -24.73 10.76
CA ALA A 64 -3.85 -24.49 10.78
C ALA A 64 -3.55 -23.16 10.10
N VAL A 65 -2.90 -22.26 10.82
CA VAL A 65 -2.53 -20.93 10.34
C VAL A 65 -1.04 -20.71 10.60
N ASN A 66 -0.29 -20.40 9.56
CA ASN A 66 1.14 -20.08 9.65
C ASN A 66 1.46 -18.86 8.77
N VAL A 67 2.28 -17.95 9.26
CA VAL A 67 2.70 -16.80 8.46
C VAL A 67 3.65 -17.26 7.37
N LEU A 68 3.35 -16.84 6.14
CA LEU A 68 4.26 -16.95 5.00
C LEU A 68 4.56 -15.54 4.49
N TYR A 69 5.72 -15.02 4.87
CA TYR A 69 6.16 -13.71 4.38
C TYR A 69 6.44 -13.77 2.88
N GLN A 70 6.14 -12.69 2.20
CA GLN A 70 6.55 -12.53 0.80
C GLN A 70 8.08 -12.39 0.75
N GLY A 71 8.68 -13.06 -0.22
CA GLY A 71 10.11 -12.97 -0.49
C GLY A 71 10.39 -12.10 -1.71
N ILE A 72 11.63 -11.63 -1.80
CA ILE A 72 12.20 -11.00 -2.98
C ILE A 72 13.45 -11.77 -3.38
N ASP A 73 13.82 -11.72 -4.64
CA ASP A 73 15.10 -12.24 -5.08
C ASP A 73 16.17 -11.17 -4.82
N GLU A 74 17.02 -11.43 -3.81
CA GLU A 74 18.07 -10.48 -3.41
C GLU A 74 19.10 -10.23 -4.52
N SER A 75 19.28 -11.18 -5.44
CA SER A 75 20.21 -11.02 -6.55
C SER A 75 19.82 -9.90 -7.52
N ASP A 76 18.53 -9.56 -7.56
CA ASP A 76 18.00 -8.46 -8.35
C ASP A 76 18.21 -7.08 -7.69
N TRP A 77 18.62 -7.04 -6.41
CA TRP A 77 18.71 -5.78 -5.63
C TRP A 77 20.16 -5.51 -5.22
N PHE A 78 20.82 -4.63 -5.93
CA PHE A 78 22.18 -4.19 -5.70
C PHE A 78 22.30 -2.68 -5.87
N SER A 79 23.26 -2.08 -5.17
CA SER A 79 23.56 -0.66 -5.31
C SER A 79 24.15 -0.39 -6.70
N GLN A 80 23.66 0.65 -7.35
CA GLN A 80 24.11 1.11 -8.67
C GLN A 80 24.09 2.64 -8.72
N LYS A 81 24.53 3.21 -9.86
CA LYS A 81 24.37 4.65 -10.07
C LYS A 81 22.90 5.03 -9.97
N GLY A 82 22.57 5.95 -9.06
CA GLY A 82 21.22 6.44 -8.84
C GLY A 82 20.75 7.41 -9.92
N LEU A 83 19.54 7.91 -9.72
CA LEU A 83 18.99 9.04 -10.45
C LEU A 83 19.68 10.33 -9.96
N GLU A 84 19.72 11.37 -10.81
CA GLU A 84 20.23 12.67 -10.37
C GLU A 84 19.15 13.46 -9.63
N LEU A 85 19.04 13.24 -8.31
CA LEU A 85 18.09 13.90 -7.43
C LEU A 85 18.74 15.03 -6.61
N LYS A 86 17.95 15.96 -6.13
CA LYS A 86 18.43 17.00 -5.19
C LYS A 86 18.36 16.48 -3.76
N HIS A 87 19.44 16.63 -3.00
CA HIS A 87 19.54 16.22 -1.60
C HIS A 87 19.45 17.41 -0.61
N PRO A 88 19.06 17.16 0.64
CA PRO A 88 18.55 15.89 1.15
C PRO A 88 17.18 15.54 0.55
N CYS A 89 16.88 14.23 0.41
CA CYS A 89 15.64 13.81 -0.20
C CYS A 89 14.96 12.61 0.45
N VAL A 90 13.64 12.62 0.36
CA VAL A 90 12.74 11.53 0.76
C VAL A 90 12.07 10.96 -0.48
N GLY A 91 12.22 9.66 -0.67
CA GLY A 91 11.58 8.93 -1.74
C GLY A 91 10.30 8.23 -1.29
N LEU A 92 9.26 8.32 -2.11
CA LEU A 92 7.98 7.61 -1.94
C LEU A 92 7.74 6.77 -3.19
N LEU A 93 7.56 5.47 -3.00
CA LEU A 93 7.18 4.53 -4.08
C LEU A 93 5.80 3.96 -3.73
N GLN A 94 4.77 4.58 -4.24
CA GLN A 94 3.39 4.25 -3.90
C GLN A 94 2.44 4.54 -5.05
N GLY A 95 1.70 3.51 -5.49
CA GLY A 95 0.64 3.67 -6.50
C GLY A 95 -0.59 4.38 -5.93
N ALA A 96 -1.31 5.09 -6.80
CA ALA A 96 -2.58 5.74 -6.51
C ALA A 96 -3.79 4.94 -7.03
N GLU A 97 -3.72 3.60 -6.93
CA GLU A 97 -4.75 2.66 -7.43
C GLU A 97 -5.96 2.56 -6.48
N ILE A 98 -5.75 2.73 -5.19
CA ILE A 98 -6.78 2.57 -4.15
C ILE A 98 -6.91 3.88 -3.39
N TRP A 99 -8.11 4.47 -3.38
CA TRP A 99 -8.34 5.77 -2.74
C TRP A 99 -7.98 5.80 -1.26
N GLU A 100 -8.30 4.74 -0.54
CA GLU A 100 -8.01 4.62 0.89
C GLU A 100 -6.52 4.73 1.21
N LYS A 101 -5.65 4.22 0.32
CA LYS A 101 -4.19 4.38 0.41
C LYS A 101 -3.74 5.74 -0.11
N ALA A 102 -4.22 6.10 -1.30
CA ALA A 102 -3.80 7.29 -2.01
C ALA A 102 -4.06 8.59 -1.21
N LYS A 103 -5.22 8.69 -0.55
CA LYS A 103 -5.58 9.86 0.27
C LYS A 103 -4.66 10.09 1.48
N GLU A 104 -3.95 9.06 1.94
CA GLU A 104 -3.03 9.17 3.08
C GLU A 104 -1.82 10.04 2.72
N MET A 105 -1.45 10.12 1.44
CA MET A 105 -0.42 11.05 0.95
C MET A 105 -0.77 12.53 1.15
N LEU A 106 -2.04 12.87 1.38
CA LEU A 106 -2.47 14.23 1.70
C LEU A 106 -1.99 14.73 3.08
N ILE A 107 -1.24 13.92 3.83
CA ILE A 107 -0.49 14.37 5.00
C ILE A 107 0.82 15.09 4.61
N LEU A 108 1.39 14.78 3.43
CA LEU A 108 2.69 15.30 2.98
C LEU A 108 2.77 16.83 2.96
N PRO A 109 1.74 17.60 2.54
CA PRO A 109 1.76 19.06 2.63
C PRO A 109 2.21 19.58 3.99
N LYS A 110 1.66 19.04 5.07
CA LYS A 110 2.01 19.44 6.45
C LYS A 110 3.45 19.10 6.83
N ILE A 111 4.03 18.08 6.20
CA ILE A 111 5.41 17.67 6.42
C ILE A 111 6.33 18.57 5.62
N MET A 112 6.03 18.81 4.34
CA MET A 112 6.83 19.65 3.43
C MET A 112 6.92 21.08 3.91
N GLU A 113 5.83 21.66 4.47
CA GLU A 113 5.85 22.99 5.10
C GLU A 113 6.88 23.09 6.24
N LYS A 114 7.09 22.00 6.98
CA LYS A 114 8.03 21.98 8.12
C LYS A 114 9.45 21.60 7.71
N MET A 115 9.63 21.12 6.50
CA MET A 115 10.91 20.63 5.97
C MET A 115 11.19 21.24 4.59
N PRO A 116 11.27 22.57 4.48
CA PRO A 116 11.40 23.26 3.18
C PRO A 116 12.72 22.94 2.46
N ASP A 117 13.76 22.55 3.21
CA ASP A 117 15.09 22.23 2.68
C ASP A 117 15.22 20.74 2.27
N VAL A 118 14.17 19.94 2.42
CA VAL A 118 14.13 18.51 2.06
C VAL A 118 13.28 18.31 0.82
N ASN A 119 13.82 17.64 -0.20
CA ASN A 119 13.09 17.34 -1.43
C ASN A 119 12.28 16.03 -1.27
N PHE A 120 11.07 16.01 -1.79
CA PHE A 120 10.17 14.86 -1.73
C PHE A 120 9.90 14.37 -3.15
N TYR A 121 10.32 13.13 -3.44
CA TYR A 121 10.15 12.50 -4.75
C TYR A 121 9.11 11.40 -4.69
N TRP A 122 8.03 11.56 -5.44
CA TRP A 122 7.00 10.53 -5.56
C TRP A 122 7.12 9.77 -6.87
N VAL A 123 7.31 8.45 -6.74
CA VAL A 123 7.20 7.47 -7.82
C VAL A 123 5.90 6.73 -7.68
N GLY A 124 5.05 6.80 -8.69
CA GLY A 124 3.76 6.14 -8.74
C GLY A 124 2.79 6.88 -9.63
N ASP A 125 1.73 6.16 -9.99
CA ASP A 125 0.63 6.67 -10.80
C ASP A 125 -0.66 5.92 -10.40
N GLY A 126 -1.78 6.23 -11.03
CA GLY A 126 -3.04 5.55 -10.85
C GLY A 126 -4.25 6.49 -10.96
N PRO A 127 -5.48 5.93 -10.96
CA PRO A 127 -6.71 6.70 -11.21
C PRO A 127 -7.00 7.79 -10.17
N TYR A 128 -6.36 7.74 -9.00
CA TYR A 128 -6.52 8.75 -7.96
C TYR A 128 -5.38 9.78 -7.90
N ARG A 129 -4.39 9.71 -8.82
CA ARG A 129 -3.30 10.69 -8.91
C ARG A 129 -3.82 12.13 -8.97
N ASP A 130 -4.77 12.39 -9.86
CA ASP A 130 -5.29 13.75 -10.10
C ASP A 130 -6.06 14.34 -8.90
N LYS A 131 -6.39 13.52 -7.91
CA LYS A 131 -6.98 13.98 -6.64
C LYS A 131 -5.93 14.34 -5.58
N ILE A 132 -4.70 13.89 -5.76
CA ILE A 132 -3.60 14.05 -4.79
C ILE A 132 -2.62 15.11 -5.29
N LEU A 133 -2.18 14.97 -6.53
CA LEU A 133 -1.12 15.74 -7.15
C LEU A 133 -1.28 17.26 -6.99
N PRO A 134 -2.48 17.86 -7.21
CA PRO A 134 -2.66 19.30 -7.08
C PRO A 134 -2.42 19.85 -5.65
N ALA A 135 -2.49 18.99 -4.63
CA ALA A 135 -2.20 19.41 -3.27
C ALA A 135 -0.68 19.37 -2.97
N LEU A 136 0.06 18.53 -3.66
CA LEU A 136 1.49 18.31 -3.47
C LEU A 136 2.33 19.25 -4.35
N GLU A 137 1.94 19.46 -5.59
CA GLU A 137 2.64 20.34 -6.57
C GLU A 137 2.67 21.83 -6.18
N LYS A 138 1.98 22.22 -5.12
CA LYS A 138 2.07 23.58 -4.55
C LYS A 138 3.39 23.85 -3.85
N PHE A 139 4.17 22.82 -3.60
CA PHE A 139 5.43 22.90 -2.86
C PHE A 139 6.61 22.74 -3.82
N ASP A 140 7.52 23.70 -3.82
CA ASP A 140 8.69 23.74 -4.70
C ASP A 140 9.66 22.57 -4.43
N ASN A 141 9.59 21.98 -3.24
CA ASN A 141 10.37 20.82 -2.81
C ASN A 141 9.67 19.47 -3.07
N PHE A 142 8.55 19.45 -3.81
CA PHE A 142 7.87 18.23 -4.23
C PHE A 142 8.14 17.95 -5.72
N HIS A 143 8.43 16.70 -6.04
CA HIS A 143 8.73 16.24 -7.39
C HIS A 143 7.99 14.93 -7.68
N TRP A 144 7.11 14.95 -8.67
CA TRP A 144 6.48 13.73 -9.16
C TRP A 144 7.28 13.16 -10.34
N LEU A 145 7.75 11.91 -10.20
CA LEU A 145 8.56 11.22 -11.22
C LEU A 145 7.72 10.31 -12.13
N GLY A 146 6.42 10.16 -11.83
CA GLY A 146 5.56 9.25 -12.59
C GLY A 146 5.86 7.79 -12.30
N HIS A 147 5.67 6.95 -13.34
CA HIS A 147 5.95 5.52 -13.27
C HIS A 147 7.39 5.24 -13.70
N LEU A 148 8.12 4.49 -12.89
CA LEU A 148 9.46 4.00 -13.22
C LEU A 148 9.40 2.57 -13.71
N LYS A 149 10.28 2.21 -14.66
CA LYS A 149 10.40 0.85 -15.18
C LYS A 149 11.04 -0.07 -14.14
N TYR A 150 10.30 -1.11 -13.79
CA TYR A 150 10.78 -2.16 -12.92
C TYR A 150 11.65 -3.17 -13.70
N PRO A 151 12.76 -3.68 -13.15
CA PRO A 151 13.32 -3.33 -11.84
C PRO A 151 14.35 -2.19 -11.92
N ASP A 152 14.89 -1.86 -13.10
CA ASP A 152 16.11 -1.06 -13.26
C ASP A 152 15.98 0.39 -12.77
N GLU A 153 14.95 1.12 -13.22
CA GLU A 153 14.74 2.51 -12.80
C GLU A 153 14.33 2.59 -11.31
N VAL A 154 13.61 1.58 -10.82
CA VAL A 154 13.25 1.50 -9.39
C VAL A 154 14.51 1.28 -8.54
N ARG A 155 15.46 0.45 -8.99
CA ARG A 155 16.76 0.29 -8.32
C ARG A 155 17.55 1.59 -8.30
N GLN A 156 17.61 2.32 -9.44
CA GLN A 156 18.26 3.63 -9.50
C GLN A 156 17.65 4.61 -8.50
N PHE A 157 16.32 4.63 -8.41
CA PHE A 157 15.63 5.47 -7.46
C PHE A 157 16.00 5.12 -6.01
N PHE A 158 15.95 3.84 -5.63
CA PHE A 158 16.35 3.40 -4.30
C PHE A 158 17.83 3.60 -3.99
N SER A 159 18.70 3.55 -5.00
CA SER A 159 20.14 3.82 -4.83
C SER A 159 20.45 5.29 -4.59
N GLU A 160 19.52 6.20 -4.88
CA GLU A 160 19.74 7.65 -4.78
C GLU A 160 19.09 8.29 -3.56
N ILE A 161 17.91 7.84 -3.15
CA ILE A 161 17.19 8.49 -2.06
C ILE A 161 17.89 8.32 -0.71
N ASP A 162 17.87 9.37 0.12
CA ASP A 162 18.43 9.33 1.48
C ASP A 162 17.51 8.58 2.46
N ILE A 163 16.19 8.75 2.31
CA ILE A 163 15.18 8.13 3.16
C ILE A 163 14.05 7.62 2.28
N TYR A 164 13.66 6.36 2.47
CA TYR A 164 12.41 5.84 1.94
C TYR A 164 11.27 6.07 2.92
N ALA A 165 10.15 6.63 2.45
CA ALA A 165 8.95 6.82 3.23
C ALA A 165 7.75 6.11 2.59
N LEU A 166 7.07 5.28 3.38
CA LEU A 166 5.79 4.69 3.01
C LEU A 166 4.66 5.35 3.80
N VAL A 167 3.82 6.11 3.10
CA VAL A 167 2.68 6.82 3.70
C VAL A 167 1.43 5.97 3.53
N SER A 168 1.32 4.90 4.31
CA SER A 168 0.16 4.02 4.27
C SER A 168 -0.10 3.35 5.62
N GLY A 169 -1.29 3.56 6.17
CA GLY A 169 -1.77 2.88 7.38
C GLY A 169 -2.44 1.53 7.12
N ILE A 170 -2.57 1.11 5.87
CA ILE A 170 -3.26 -0.13 5.48
C ILE A 170 -2.39 -1.13 4.71
N ASP A 171 -1.11 -0.86 4.55
CA ASP A 171 -0.19 -1.84 4.00
C ASP A 171 0.16 -2.92 5.02
N MET A 172 0.06 -4.17 4.57
CA MET A 172 0.20 -5.33 5.45
C MET A 172 1.55 -6.03 5.28
N SER A 173 2.14 -5.93 4.10
CA SER A 173 3.44 -6.49 3.75
C SER A 173 3.92 -5.80 2.46
N PRO A 174 4.37 -4.54 2.54
CA PRO A 174 4.83 -3.83 1.35
C PRO A 174 6.16 -4.43 0.85
N HIS A 175 6.25 -4.68 -0.46
CA HIS A 175 7.47 -5.18 -1.10
C HIS A 175 8.57 -4.13 -1.21
N THR A 176 8.27 -2.90 -0.83
CA THR A 176 9.19 -1.75 -0.93
C THR A 176 9.95 -1.44 0.37
N LEU A 177 9.73 -2.24 1.41
CA LEU A 177 10.44 -2.14 2.70
C LEU A 177 11.44 -3.27 2.89
#